data_90ed60b725b0a1b54c2eab92f3158857
#
_entry.id   90ed60b725b0a1b54c2eab92f3158857
#
_cell.length_a   1.000
_cell.length_b   1.000
_cell.length_c   1.000
_cell.angle_alpha   90.00
_cell.angle_beta   90.00
_cell.angle_gamma   90.00
#
_symmetry.space_group_name_H-M   'P 1'
#
loop_
_entity.id
_entity.type
_entity.pdbx_description
1 polymer ?
#
loop_
_entity_poly.entity_id
_entity_poly.type
_entity_poly.pdbx_seq_one_letter_code
_entity_poly.pdbx_strand_id
1 'polypeptide(L)'
;MQPRMTHPAMVVPGAMDALQALGATVGKALDENGALSPLTIELVNLRVSQINGCSTCLEGHAVSAKKLGETEERLHVVAGWRDAPYFTDAERAAFALAEAMTRLGDRPDPVPDDIWAGVVANYDGVFQAPSFD
;
A
#
# COMPACT_ATOMS: atom_id res chain seq x y z
N MET A 1 -10.20 -23.95 -3.27
CA MET A 1 -9.90 -24.20 -1.85
C MET A 1 -11.04 -23.59 -1.03
N GLN A 2 -11.61 -24.32 -0.09
CA GLN A 2 -12.66 -23.78 0.78
C GLN A 2 -12.01 -23.09 1.99
N PRO A 3 -12.53 -21.94 2.45
CA PRO A 3 -12.02 -21.28 3.64
C PRO A 3 -12.25 -22.18 4.87
N ARG A 4 -11.27 -22.22 5.77
CA ARG A 4 -11.35 -23.03 7.00
C ARG A 4 -12.34 -22.46 8.02
N MET A 5 -12.60 -21.16 7.93
CA MET A 5 -13.53 -20.45 8.82
C MET A 5 -14.06 -19.19 8.11
N THR A 6 -15.17 -18.67 8.61
CA THR A 6 -15.64 -17.36 8.20
C THR A 6 -14.63 -16.28 8.60
N HIS A 7 -14.49 -15.23 7.79
CA HIS A 7 -13.57 -14.14 8.07
C HIS A 7 -13.84 -13.56 9.48
N PRO A 8 -12.83 -13.45 10.36
CA PRO A 8 -13.03 -13.03 11.76
C PRO A 8 -13.79 -11.72 11.92
N ALA A 9 -13.52 -10.73 11.07
CA ALA A 9 -14.21 -9.44 11.11
C ALA A 9 -15.72 -9.54 10.75
N MET A 10 -16.15 -10.64 10.13
CA MET A 10 -17.57 -10.90 9.86
C MET A 10 -18.28 -11.62 11.01
N VAL A 11 -17.49 -12.26 11.89
CA VAL A 11 -18.01 -13.03 13.05
C VAL A 11 -18.09 -12.17 14.30
N VAL A 12 -17.13 -11.25 14.47
CA VAL A 12 -17.09 -10.33 15.61
C VAL A 12 -17.99 -9.12 15.33
N PRO A 13 -19.08 -8.91 16.12
CA PRO A 13 -19.96 -7.77 15.90
C PRO A 13 -19.22 -6.43 15.92
N GLY A 14 -19.43 -5.60 14.89
CA GLY A 14 -18.84 -4.28 14.76
C GLY A 14 -17.38 -4.24 14.28
N ALA A 15 -16.70 -5.37 14.16
CA ALA A 15 -15.29 -5.40 13.74
C ALA A 15 -15.10 -4.92 12.31
N MET A 16 -15.98 -5.32 11.40
CA MET A 16 -15.93 -4.86 10.00
C MET A 16 -16.17 -3.36 9.89
N ASP A 17 -17.16 -2.84 10.62
CA ASP A 17 -17.49 -1.41 10.64
C ASP A 17 -16.32 -0.58 11.18
N ALA A 18 -15.66 -1.06 12.24
CA ALA A 18 -14.48 -0.40 12.82
C ALA A 18 -13.29 -0.37 11.83
N LEU A 19 -13.05 -1.47 11.11
CA LEU A 19 -11.99 -1.52 10.07
C LEU A 19 -12.30 -0.56 8.92
N GLN A 20 -13.54 -0.50 8.47
CA GLN A 20 -13.97 0.42 7.41
C GLN A 20 -13.87 1.88 7.87
N ALA A 21 -14.26 2.19 9.11
CA ALA A 21 -14.15 3.54 9.67
C ALA A 21 -12.69 4.00 9.76
N LEU A 22 -11.77 3.11 10.19
CA LEU A 22 -10.34 3.38 10.18
C LEU A 22 -9.83 3.68 8.76
N GLY A 23 -10.18 2.83 7.81
CA GLY A 23 -9.80 3.02 6.40
C GLY A 23 -10.32 4.33 5.82
N ALA A 24 -11.57 4.70 6.10
CA ALA A 24 -12.15 5.97 5.67
C ALA A 24 -11.44 7.19 6.28
N THR A 25 -11.05 7.11 7.57
CA THR A 25 -10.31 8.18 8.25
C THR A 25 -8.94 8.39 7.62
N VAL A 26 -8.21 7.31 7.35
CA VAL A 26 -6.91 7.37 6.68
C VAL A 26 -7.05 7.89 5.25
N GLY A 27 -8.05 7.39 4.50
CA GLY A 27 -8.31 7.85 3.13
C GLY A 27 -8.57 9.34 3.06
N LYS A 28 -9.41 9.86 3.96
CA LYS A 28 -9.69 11.31 4.06
C LYS A 28 -8.41 12.11 4.32
N ALA A 29 -7.56 11.69 5.24
CA ALA A 29 -6.31 12.37 5.54
C ALA A 29 -5.35 12.37 4.33
N LEU A 30 -5.30 11.28 3.56
CA LEU A 30 -4.50 11.21 2.33
C LEU A 30 -5.03 12.13 1.23
N ASP A 31 -6.35 12.21 1.05
CA ASP A 31 -6.99 13.10 0.09
C ASP A 31 -6.76 14.59 0.44
N GLU A 32 -6.88 14.95 1.71
CA GLU A 32 -6.66 16.33 2.19
C GLU A 32 -5.22 16.80 2.01
N ASN A 33 -4.25 15.90 2.17
CA ASN A 33 -2.83 16.21 2.01
C ASN A 33 -2.36 16.18 0.54
N GLY A 34 -3.10 15.49 -0.34
CA GLY A 34 -2.78 15.38 -1.76
C GLY A 34 -1.43 14.71 -2.09
N ALA A 35 -0.81 14.10 -1.08
CA ALA A 35 0.56 13.61 -1.17
C ALA A 35 0.69 12.27 -1.87
N LEU A 36 -0.34 11.44 -1.80
CA LEU A 36 -0.41 10.15 -2.49
C LEU A 36 -1.58 10.16 -3.46
N SER A 37 -1.30 9.90 -4.74
CA SER A 37 -2.38 9.74 -5.71
C SER A 37 -3.18 8.46 -5.40
N PRO A 38 -4.49 8.43 -5.64
CA PRO A 38 -5.29 7.21 -5.51
C PRO A 38 -4.70 6.05 -6.32
N LEU A 39 -4.12 6.32 -7.47
CA LEU A 39 -3.47 5.31 -8.30
C LEU A 39 -2.23 4.72 -7.62
N THR A 40 -1.39 5.55 -7.01
CA THR A 40 -0.21 5.07 -6.25
C THR A 40 -0.64 4.16 -5.09
N ILE A 41 -1.74 4.49 -4.40
CA ILE A 41 -2.29 3.65 -3.32
C ILE A 41 -2.69 2.28 -3.86
N GLU A 42 -3.38 2.22 -5.00
CA GLU A 42 -3.79 0.95 -5.61
C GLU A 42 -2.58 0.11 -6.06
N LEU A 43 -1.56 0.73 -6.64
CA LEU A 43 -0.33 0.04 -7.05
C LEU A 43 0.44 -0.52 -5.85
N VAL A 44 0.55 0.23 -4.75
CA VAL A 44 1.16 -0.23 -3.49
C VAL A 44 0.37 -1.40 -2.91
N ASN A 45 -0.95 -1.29 -2.83
CA ASN A 45 -1.80 -2.37 -2.35
C ASN A 45 -1.72 -3.62 -3.24
N LEU A 46 -1.62 -3.45 -4.56
CA LEU A 46 -1.38 -4.54 -5.50
C LEU A 46 -0.04 -5.24 -5.17
N ARG A 47 1.01 -4.46 -4.94
CA ARG A 47 2.33 -5.02 -4.58
C ARG A 47 2.31 -5.78 -3.25
N VAL A 48 1.71 -5.22 -2.22
CA VAL A 48 1.50 -5.88 -0.92
C VAL A 48 0.72 -7.18 -1.09
N SER A 49 -0.32 -7.16 -1.92
CA SER A 49 -1.15 -8.33 -2.20
C SER A 49 -0.39 -9.45 -2.92
N GLN A 50 0.56 -9.10 -3.82
CA GLN A 50 1.46 -10.06 -4.45
C GLN A 50 2.37 -10.75 -3.43
N ILE A 51 2.91 -10.00 -2.46
CA ILE A 51 3.78 -10.55 -1.40
C ILE A 51 2.97 -11.47 -0.48
N ASN A 52 1.77 -11.07 -0.12
CA ASN A 52 0.89 -11.81 0.78
C ASN A 52 0.18 -13.01 0.10
N GLY A 53 0.20 -13.09 -1.24
CA GLY A 53 -0.50 -14.13 -1.99
C GLY A 53 -2.04 -14.05 -1.88
N CYS A 54 -2.60 -12.85 -1.68
CA CYS A 54 -4.04 -12.64 -1.54
C CYS A 54 -4.71 -12.47 -2.91
N SER A 55 -5.28 -13.52 -3.47
CA SER A 55 -5.89 -13.48 -4.80
C SER A 55 -7.06 -12.50 -4.94
N THR A 56 -7.94 -12.43 -3.94
CA THR A 56 -9.06 -11.49 -3.93
C THR A 56 -8.58 -10.05 -3.89
N CYS A 57 -7.52 -9.76 -3.11
CA CYS A 57 -6.94 -8.42 -3.04
C CYS A 57 -6.25 -8.06 -4.37
N LEU A 58 -5.54 -9.00 -4.98
CA LEU A 58 -4.92 -8.81 -6.30
C LEU A 58 -5.94 -8.40 -7.36
N GLU A 59 -7.04 -9.13 -7.45
CA GLU A 59 -8.12 -8.82 -8.38
C GLU A 59 -8.73 -7.44 -8.09
N GLY A 60 -9.08 -7.19 -6.83
CA GLY A 60 -9.71 -5.94 -6.41
C GLY A 60 -8.86 -4.72 -6.74
N HIS A 61 -7.58 -4.73 -6.34
CA HIS A 61 -6.67 -3.60 -6.58
C HIS A 61 -6.32 -3.43 -8.06
N ALA A 62 -6.19 -4.51 -8.84
CA ALA A 62 -5.98 -4.42 -10.28
C ALA A 62 -7.19 -3.77 -10.99
N VAL A 63 -8.42 -4.16 -10.61
CA VAL A 63 -9.65 -3.57 -11.14
C VAL A 63 -9.78 -2.09 -10.77
N SER A 64 -9.46 -1.74 -9.50
CA SER A 64 -9.50 -0.35 -9.02
C SER A 64 -8.48 0.52 -9.75
N ALA A 65 -7.22 0.05 -9.90
CA ALA A 65 -6.18 0.76 -10.63
C ALA A 65 -6.58 1.02 -12.09
N LYS A 66 -7.18 0.04 -12.78
CA LYS A 66 -7.69 0.21 -14.14
C LYS A 66 -8.79 1.29 -14.23
N LYS A 67 -9.69 1.34 -13.26
CA LYS A 67 -10.73 2.39 -13.21
C LYS A 67 -10.12 3.78 -13.02
N LEU A 68 -8.95 3.87 -12.42
CA LEU A 68 -8.16 5.10 -12.24
C LEU A 68 -7.27 5.42 -13.46
N GLY A 69 -7.33 4.61 -14.53
CA GLY A 69 -6.60 4.85 -15.77
C GLY A 69 -5.27 4.12 -15.89
N GLU A 70 -4.98 3.14 -15.00
CA GLU A 70 -3.75 2.35 -15.09
C GLU A 70 -3.76 1.41 -16.30
N THR A 71 -2.58 1.19 -16.87
CA THR A 71 -2.39 0.34 -18.04
C THR A 71 -2.06 -1.10 -17.66
N GLU A 72 -2.39 -2.03 -18.55
CA GLU A 72 -2.06 -3.45 -18.35
C GLU A 72 -0.55 -3.67 -18.28
N GLU A 73 0.23 -2.94 -19.10
CA GLU A 73 1.68 -3.04 -19.13
C GLU A 73 2.29 -2.74 -17.77
N ARG A 74 1.83 -1.67 -17.11
CA ARG A 74 2.32 -1.29 -15.80
C ARG A 74 1.86 -2.28 -14.72
N LEU A 75 0.60 -2.72 -14.77
CA LEU A 75 0.07 -3.70 -13.82
C LEU A 75 0.83 -5.03 -13.85
N HIS A 76 1.18 -5.51 -15.05
CA HIS A 76 1.91 -6.76 -15.21
C HIS A 76 3.32 -6.75 -14.60
N VAL A 77 3.96 -5.58 -14.55
CA VAL A 77 5.34 -5.44 -14.10
C VAL A 77 5.50 -4.88 -12.68
N VAL A 78 4.40 -4.67 -11.94
CA VAL A 78 4.46 -4.20 -10.53
C VAL A 78 5.36 -5.10 -9.67
N ALA A 79 5.36 -6.41 -9.87
CA ALA A 79 6.22 -7.32 -9.12
C ALA A 79 7.72 -7.10 -9.39
N GLY A 80 8.06 -6.64 -10.58
CA GLY A 80 9.42 -6.31 -11.04
C GLY A 80 9.71 -4.82 -11.09
N TRP A 81 9.04 -4.01 -10.28
CA TRP A 81 9.09 -2.56 -10.32
C TRP A 81 10.50 -1.95 -10.29
N ARG A 82 11.47 -2.66 -9.68
CA ARG A 82 12.87 -2.17 -9.59
C ARG A 82 13.53 -2.03 -10.95
N ASP A 83 13.26 -2.94 -11.86
CA ASP A 83 13.86 -2.98 -13.20
C ASP A 83 12.95 -2.37 -14.27
N ALA A 84 11.65 -2.24 -13.99
CA ALA A 84 10.69 -1.71 -14.94
C ALA A 84 10.86 -0.19 -15.13
N PRO A 85 10.88 0.31 -16.39
CA PRO A 85 11.13 1.73 -16.67
C PRO A 85 9.90 2.63 -16.46
N TYR A 86 8.78 2.09 -15.99
CA TYR A 86 7.47 2.75 -16.02
C TYR A 86 7.11 3.52 -14.74
N PHE A 87 7.87 3.35 -13.66
CA PHE A 87 7.53 3.91 -12.35
C PHE A 87 8.37 5.12 -12.02
N THR A 88 7.71 6.15 -11.48
CA THR A 88 8.36 7.37 -11.00
C THR A 88 9.19 7.08 -9.74
N ASP A 89 10.09 8.01 -9.38
CA ASP A 89 10.88 7.88 -8.16
C ASP A 89 9.99 7.84 -6.90
N ALA A 90 8.90 8.59 -6.90
CA ALA A 90 7.90 8.58 -5.82
C ALA A 90 7.22 7.20 -5.70
N GLU A 91 6.75 6.62 -6.81
CA GLU A 91 6.15 5.29 -6.81
C GLU A 91 7.17 4.21 -6.36
N ARG A 92 8.42 4.33 -6.80
CA ARG A 92 9.51 3.43 -6.38
C ARG A 92 9.79 3.52 -4.89
N ALA A 93 9.81 4.72 -4.30
CA ALA A 93 9.95 4.92 -2.87
C ALA A 93 8.79 4.29 -2.10
N ALA A 94 7.55 4.47 -2.58
CA ALA A 94 6.36 3.86 -1.99
C ALA A 94 6.40 2.32 -2.04
N PHE A 95 6.81 1.73 -3.17
CA PHE A 95 6.99 0.28 -3.28
C PHE A 95 8.09 -0.26 -2.36
N ALA A 96 9.21 0.45 -2.24
CA ALA A 96 10.30 0.05 -1.36
C ALA A 96 9.85 0.01 0.10
N LEU A 97 9.16 1.05 0.56
CA LEU A 97 8.59 1.11 1.89
C LEU A 97 7.56 -0.01 2.12
N ALA A 98 6.63 -0.17 1.19
CA ALA A 98 5.60 -1.21 1.27
C ALA A 98 6.19 -2.62 1.37
N GLU A 99 7.22 -2.93 0.59
CA GLU A 99 7.92 -4.21 0.67
C GLU A 99 8.63 -4.41 2.02
N ALA A 100 9.34 -3.38 2.51
CA ALA A 100 10.03 -3.44 3.79
C ALA A 100 9.05 -3.68 4.95
N MET A 101 7.92 -2.97 4.96
CA MET A 101 6.88 -3.10 5.97
C MET A 101 6.07 -4.41 5.85
N THR A 102 5.98 -4.99 4.66
CA THR A 102 5.24 -6.26 4.46
C THR A 102 6.13 -7.46 4.78
N ARG A 103 7.42 -7.38 4.47
CA ARG A 103 8.41 -8.43 4.72
C ARG A 103 9.16 -8.18 6.02
N LEU A 104 8.43 -8.02 7.12
CA LEU A 104 9.01 -7.64 8.41
C LEU A 104 10.16 -8.57 8.85
N GLY A 105 9.99 -9.89 8.69
CA GLY A 105 10.97 -10.85 9.16
C GLY A 105 11.24 -10.67 10.67
N ASP A 106 12.31 -11.30 11.16
CA ASP A 106 12.77 -11.13 12.53
C ASP A 106 13.90 -10.07 12.58
N ARG A 107 13.54 -8.81 12.27
CA ARG A 107 14.45 -7.67 12.23
C ARG A 107 14.05 -6.63 13.26
N PRO A 108 15.00 -6.08 14.02
CA PRO A 108 14.71 -4.99 14.96
C PRO A 108 14.34 -3.67 14.26
N ASP A 109 14.84 -3.46 13.04
CA ASP A 109 14.52 -2.32 12.18
C ASP A 109 14.11 -2.83 10.77
N PRO A 110 12.80 -2.89 10.50
CA PRO A 110 12.30 -3.39 9.22
C PRO A 110 12.43 -2.39 8.06
N VAL A 111 12.59 -1.09 8.35
CA VAL A 111 12.70 -0.02 7.35
C VAL A 111 14.09 0.61 7.41
N PRO A 112 15.04 0.16 6.57
CA PRO A 112 16.39 0.74 6.51
C PRO A 112 16.37 2.24 6.18
N ASP A 113 17.38 2.96 6.69
CA ASP A 113 17.51 4.43 6.54
C ASP A 113 17.49 4.90 5.07
N ASP A 114 18.05 4.14 4.15
CA ASP A 114 18.04 4.46 2.72
C ASP A 114 16.64 4.40 2.10
N ILE A 115 15.82 3.43 2.51
CA ILE A 115 14.41 3.35 2.11
C ILE A 115 13.64 4.54 2.69
N TRP A 116 13.84 4.84 3.99
CA TRP A 116 13.18 5.98 4.63
C TRP A 116 13.58 7.32 3.99
N ALA A 117 14.84 7.52 3.70
CA ALA A 117 15.32 8.72 3.01
C ALA A 117 14.68 8.89 1.62
N GLY A 118 14.49 7.79 0.87
CA GLY A 118 13.77 7.81 -0.40
C GLY A 118 12.31 8.23 -0.25
N VAL A 119 11.63 7.80 0.80
CA VAL A 119 10.25 8.21 1.10
C VAL A 119 10.19 9.69 1.44
N VAL A 120 11.04 10.17 2.33
CA VAL A 120 11.08 11.59 2.74
C VAL A 120 11.36 12.50 1.53
N ALA A 121 12.27 12.10 0.64
CA ALA A 121 12.61 12.88 -0.55
C ALA A 121 11.44 13.06 -1.54
N ASN A 122 10.48 12.12 -1.57
CA ASN A 122 9.38 12.12 -2.53
C ASN A 122 8.02 12.50 -1.92
N TYR A 123 7.88 12.40 -0.60
CA TYR A 123 6.62 12.62 0.13
C TYR A 123 6.81 13.58 1.30
N ASP A 124 7.65 14.61 1.13
CA ASP A 124 7.89 15.64 2.15
C ASP A 124 6.58 16.34 2.52
N GLY A 125 6.34 16.46 3.83
CA GLY A 125 5.11 17.06 4.38
C GLY A 125 4.01 16.08 4.77
N VAL A 126 4.03 14.81 4.32
CA VAL A 126 3.05 13.79 4.76
C VAL A 126 3.41 13.22 6.13
N PHE A 127 4.70 13.15 6.43
CA PHE A 127 5.25 12.47 7.61
C PHE A 127 5.85 13.42 8.63
N GLN A 128 5.48 14.69 8.60
CA GLN A 128 5.80 15.58 9.72
C GLN A 128 4.96 15.14 10.92
N ALA A 129 5.50 14.19 11.70
CA ALA A 129 4.92 13.90 12.99
C ALA A 129 4.84 15.21 13.79
N PRO A 130 3.69 15.52 14.44
CA PRO A 130 3.68 16.59 15.42
C PRO A 130 4.77 16.28 16.45
N SER A 131 5.62 17.25 16.76
CA SER A 131 6.58 17.12 17.84
C SER A 131 5.82 16.72 19.10
N PHE A 132 6.12 15.55 19.63
CA PHE A 132 5.65 15.17 20.95
C PHE A 132 6.53 15.94 21.95
N ASP A 133 6.08 17.16 22.32
CA ASP A 133 6.58 17.90 23.47
C ASP A 133 6.01 17.31 24.76
#